data_1e8a8dff10dc7ae038c7757754fb5760
#
_entry.id   1e8a8dff10dc7ae038c7757754fb5760
#
_cell.length_a   1.000
_cell.length_b   1.000
_cell.length_c   1.000
_cell.angle_alpha   90.00
_cell.angle_beta   90.00
_cell.angle_gamma   90.00
#
_symmetry.space_group_name_H-M   'P 1'
#
loop_
_entity.id
_entity.type
_entity.pdbx_description
1 polymer ?
#
loop_
_entity_poly.entity_id
_entity_poly.type
_entity_poly.pdbx_seq_one_letter_code
_entity_poly.pdbx_strand_id
1 'polypeptide(L)'
;MLEIVLRAALGIVLASAALAKLASARESIGALDSFGFREGPLRPVAWAALIAIELALAVAVALGSDAAAYAAAGLMAMFAALTVSALLRGRAGAPCACFGPRSRVSRLGVVRNLALAAAFALVPSVDSISIGVQGWMWIGIGVALAACAALTIAVLGLAREVGMLRLQFGTQGALEISGEGPEIGSRPEDLAQRL
;
A
#
# COMPACT_ATOMS: atom_id res chain seq x y z
N MET A 1 27.20 0.63 8.17
CA MET A 1 26.53 -0.05 7.02
C MET A 1 25.05 -0.31 7.29
N LEU A 2 24.65 -0.95 8.40
CA LEU A 2 23.23 -1.21 8.73
C LEU A 2 22.42 0.07 8.82
N GLU A 3 22.94 1.09 9.50
CA GLU A 3 22.31 2.39 9.62
C GLU A 3 22.01 3.01 8.26
N ILE A 4 22.97 3.03 7.35
CA ILE A 4 22.79 3.60 6.00
C ILE A 4 21.66 2.87 5.26
N VAL A 5 21.62 1.53 5.35
CA VAL A 5 20.56 0.71 4.71
C VAL A 5 19.20 1.03 5.34
N LEU A 6 19.12 1.12 6.67
CA LEU A 6 17.87 1.45 7.36
C LEU A 6 17.40 2.87 7.04
N ARG A 7 18.31 3.86 7.06
CA ARG A 7 17.98 5.25 6.69
C ARG A 7 17.49 5.34 5.25
N ALA A 8 18.17 4.66 4.32
CA ALA A 8 17.73 4.61 2.92
C ALA A 8 16.36 3.95 2.77
N ALA A 9 16.14 2.80 3.41
CA ALA A 9 14.86 2.09 3.36
C ALA A 9 13.71 2.94 3.93
N LEU A 10 13.91 3.57 5.08
CA LEU A 10 12.91 4.45 5.70
C LEU A 10 12.68 5.72 4.87
N GLY A 11 13.72 6.29 4.28
CA GLY A 11 13.61 7.41 3.34
C GLY A 11 12.78 7.03 2.11
N ILE A 12 13.01 5.85 1.54
CA ILE A 12 12.22 5.32 0.42
C ILE A 12 10.74 5.14 0.82
N VAL A 13 10.46 4.66 2.04
CA VAL A 13 9.07 4.53 2.53
C VAL A 13 8.37 5.89 2.57
N LEU A 14 9.00 6.93 3.13
CA LEU A 14 8.44 8.29 3.14
C LEU A 14 8.27 8.86 1.73
N ALA A 15 9.30 8.74 0.89
CA ALA A 15 9.24 9.20 -0.49
C ALA A 15 8.11 8.49 -1.28
N SER A 16 7.96 7.18 -1.12
CA SER A 16 6.89 6.42 -1.78
C SER A 16 5.49 6.85 -1.32
N ALA A 17 5.33 7.17 -0.02
CA ALA A 17 4.08 7.69 0.52
C ALA A 17 3.73 9.07 -0.06
N ALA A 18 4.71 9.97 -0.17
CA ALA A 18 4.56 11.29 -0.78
C ALA A 18 4.23 11.19 -2.28
N LEU A 19 4.96 10.35 -3.03
CA LEU A 19 4.72 10.12 -4.45
C LEU A 19 3.34 9.51 -4.71
N ALA A 20 2.88 8.56 -3.88
CA ALA A 20 1.54 8.00 -3.98
C ALA A 20 0.44 9.05 -3.78
N LYS A 21 0.66 10.02 -2.87
CA LYS A 21 -0.25 11.16 -2.68
C LYS A 21 -0.25 12.12 -3.87
N LEU A 22 0.92 12.35 -4.48
CA LEU A 22 1.05 13.17 -5.69
C LEU A 22 0.34 12.52 -6.88
N ALA A 23 0.54 11.22 -7.10
CA ALA A 23 -0.08 10.47 -8.20
C ALA A 23 -1.62 10.47 -8.12
N SER A 24 -2.20 10.66 -6.92
CA SER A 24 -3.64 10.66 -6.67
C SER A 24 -4.08 11.89 -5.89
N ALA A 25 -3.68 13.07 -6.35
CA ALA A 25 -3.88 14.34 -5.65
C ALA A 25 -5.34 14.58 -5.24
N ARG A 26 -6.30 14.37 -6.15
CA ARG A 26 -7.74 14.60 -5.87
C ARG A 26 -8.26 13.72 -4.75
N GLU A 27 -7.92 12.43 -4.77
CA GLU A 27 -8.34 11.47 -3.73
C GLU A 27 -7.65 11.76 -2.39
N SER A 28 -6.35 12.09 -2.43
CA SER A 28 -5.57 12.41 -1.24
C SER A 28 -6.02 13.70 -0.56
N ILE A 29 -6.37 14.73 -1.34
CA ILE A 29 -6.99 15.96 -0.83
C ILE A 29 -8.37 15.64 -0.23
N GLY A 30 -9.17 14.80 -0.91
CA GLY A 30 -10.46 14.33 -0.40
C GLY A 30 -10.35 13.59 0.94
N ALA A 31 -9.32 12.77 1.12
CA ALA A 31 -9.11 12.01 2.34
C ALA A 31 -8.84 12.87 3.60
N LEU A 32 -8.43 14.14 3.44
CA LEU A 32 -8.25 15.07 4.55
C LEU A 32 -9.56 15.40 5.30
N ASP A 33 -10.71 15.19 4.63
CA ASP A 33 -12.03 15.31 5.27
C ASP A 33 -12.20 14.34 6.44
N SER A 34 -11.63 13.13 6.33
CA SER A 34 -11.65 12.14 7.41
C SER A 34 -10.96 12.62 8.69
N PHE A 35 -10.07 13.59 8.58
CA PHE A 35 -9.34 14.20 9.69
C PHE A 35 -9.93 15.54 10.15
N GLY A 36 -11.06 15.98 9.57
CA GLY A 36 -11.77 17.18 10.00
C GLY A 36 -11.38 18.46 9.27
N PHE A 37 -10.57 18.38 8.20
CA PHE A 37 -10.33 19.52 7.33
C PHE A 37 -11.59 19.79 6.49
N ARG A 38 -12.31 20.86 6.82
CA ARG A 38 -13.48 21.31 6.07
C ARG A 38 -13.10 21.76 4.67
N GLU A 39 -14.05 21.78 3.75
CA GLU A 39 -13.84 22.33 2.40
C GLU A 39 -13.39 23.79 2.49
N GLY A 40 -12.35 24.14 1.70
CA GLY A 40 -11.80 25.47 1.69
C GLY A 40 -10.38 25.52 1.11
N PRO A 41 -9.82 26.73 0.90
CA PRO A 41 -8.50 26.92 0.29
C PRO A 41 -7.34 26.38 1.14
N LEU A 42 -7.56 26.16 2.44
CA LEU A 42 -6.55 25.59 3.34
C LEU A 42 -6.27 24.11 3.07
N ARG A 43 -7.21 23.38 2.50
CA ARG A 43 -7.11 21.93 2.25
C ARG A 43 -5.99 21.56 1.26
N PRO A 44 -5.91 22.15 0.06
CA PRO A 44 -4.80 21.90 -0.86
C PRO A 44 -3.47 22.40 -0.32
N VAL A 45 -3.45 23.50 0.45
CA VAL A 45 -2.23 24.01 1.09
C VAL A 45 -1.71 23.02 2.13
N ALA A 46 -2.58 22.51 3.01
CA ALA A 46 -2.20 21.50 4.00
C ALA A 46 -1.70 20.22 3.34
N TRP A 47 -2.33 19.78 2.26
CA TRP A 47 -1.89 18.65 1.46
C TRP A 47 -0.50 18.86 0.84
N ALA A 48 -0.28 20.03 0.21
CA ALA A 48 1.01 20.36 -0.38
C ALA A 48 2.12 20.47 0.68
N ALA A 49 1.83 21.11 1.82
CA ALA A 49 2.76 21.20 2.93
C ALA A 49 3.12 19.81 3.49
N LEU A 50 2.15 18.92 3.63
CA LEU A 50 2.39 17.55 4.08
C LEU A 50 3.35 16.81 3.16
N ILE A 51 3.13 16.87 1.84
CA ILE A 51 4.02 16.23 0.87
C ILE A 51 5.42 16.84 0.91
N ALA A 52 5.51 18.16 0.98
CA ALA A 52 6.81 18.85 1.09
C ALA A 52 7.59 18.41 2.34
N ILE A 53 6.91 18.30 3.48
CA ILE A 53 7.50 17.81 4.73
C ILE A 53 7.94 16.35 4.59
N GLU A 54 7.10 15.45 4.05
CA GLU A 54 7.45 14.04 3.84
C GLU A 54 8.68 13.88 2.93
N LEU A 55 8.76 14.62 1.82
CA LEU A 55 9.91 14.58 0.91
C LEU A 55 11.17 15.16 1.55
N ALA A 56 11.05 16.29 2.25
CA ALA A 56 12.19 16.89 2.96
C ALA A 56 12.74 15.94 4.03
N LEU A 57 11.85 15.30 4.82
CA LEU A 57 12.24 14.31 5.81
C LEU A 57 12.84 13.06 5.17
N ALA A 58 12.28 12.57 4.05
CA ALA A 58 12.83 11.44 3.32
C ALA A 58 14.28 11.66 2.90
N VAL A 59 14.56 12.83 2.32
CA VAL A 59 15.93 13.22 1.91
C VAL A 59 16.84 13.40 3.13
N ALA A 60 16.39 14.13 4.14
CA ALA A 60 17.21 14.43 5.32
C ALA A 60 17.54 13.16 6.13
N VAL A 61 16.60 12.21 6.25
CA VAL A 61 16.85 10.91 6.89
C VAL A 61 17.87 10.11 6.08
N ALA A 62 17.73 10.07 4.75
CA ALA A 62 18.66 9.36 3.87
C ALA A 62 20.07 9.96 3.92
N LEU A 63 20.20 11.27 4.14
CA LEU A 63 21.47 11.97 4.31
C LEU A 63 22.08 11.84 5.73
N GLY A 64 21.44 11.11 6.64
CA GLY A 64 22.00 10.81 7.95
C GLY A 64 21.57 11.74 9.09
N SER A 65 20.57 12.60 8.90
CA SER A 65 20.10 13.52 9.93
C SER A 65 19.30 12.82 11.03
N ASP A 66 19.78 12.81 12.27
CA ASP A 66 19.07 12.27 13.44
C ASP A 66 17.85 13.11 13.79
N ALA A 67 17.97 14.44 13.69
CA ALA A 67 16.85 15.34 13.91
C ALA A 67 15.68 15.04 12.94
N ALA A 68 16.00 14.75 11.67
CA ALA A 68 15.00 14.36 10.68
C ALA A 68 14.39 12.99 10.98
N ALA A 69 15.17 12.04 11.51
CA ALA A 69 14.64 10.74 11.93
C ALA A 69 13.63 10.89 13.09
N TYR A 70 13.94 11.67 14.11
CA TYR A 70 12.99 11.98 15.19
C TYR A 70 11.77 12.77 14.72
N ALA A 71 11.93 13.72 13.80
CA ALA A 71 10.82 14.44 13.20
C ALA A 71 9.90 13.51 12.37
N ALA A 72 10.48 12.57 11.63
CA ALA A 72 9.74 11.55 10.90
C ALA A 72 9.01 10.60 11.86
N ALA A 73 9.63 10.21 12.98
CA ALA A 73 8.96 9.44 14.03
C ALA A 73 7.75 10.18 14.58
N GLY A 74 7.88 11.47 14.88
CA GLY A 74 6.78 12.34 15.31
C GLY A 74 5.65 12.43 14.28
N LEU A 75 5.99 12.57 13.00
CA LEU A 75 5.02 12.59 11.91
C LEU A 75 4.24 11.26 11.82
N MET A 76 4.91 10.12 11.93
CA MET A 76 4.26 8.81 11.93
C MET A 76 3.39 8.60 13.17
N ALA A 77 3.84 9.05 14.34
CA ALA A 77 3.04 9.02 15.57
C ALA A 77 1.79 9.91 15.45
N MET A 78 1.91 11.08 14.84
CA MET A 78 0.79 11.95 14.53
C MET A 78 -0.22 11.25 13.61
N PHE A 79 0.22 10.58 12.54
CA PHE A 79 -0.66 9.81 11.67
C PHE A 79 -1.35 8.66 12.41
N ALA A 80 -0.66 7.99 13.33
CA ALA A 80 -1.27 6.96 14.17
C ALA A 80 -2.37 7.57 15.06
N ALA A 81 -2.11 8.69 15.72
CA ALA A 81 -3.07 9.38 16.57
C ALA A 81 -4.31 9.85 15.79
N LEU A 82 -4.11 10.44 14.61
CA LEU A 82 -5.20 10.85 13.72
C LEU A 82 -6.05 9.65 13.27
N THR A 83 -5.40 8.53 12.93
CA THR A 83 -6.10 7.30 12.54
C THR A 83 -6.89 6.71 13.71
N VAL A 84 -6.34 6.70 14.92
CA VAL A 84 -7.05 6.30 16.15
C VAL A 84 -8.27 7.22 16.38
N SER A 85 -8.07 8.54 16.29
CA SER A 85 -9.16 9.51 16.43
C SER A 85 -10.29 9.26 15.41
N ALA A 86 -9.95 8.95 14.16
CA ALA A 86 -10.94 8.61 13.13
C ALA A 86 -11.67 7.29 13.44
N LEU A 87 -10.96 6.27 13.96
CA LEU A 87 -11.57 5.01 14.40
C LEU A 87 -12.55 5.22 15.57
N LEU A 88 -12.16 6.03 16.56
CA LEU A 88 -13.03 6.35 17.72
C LEU A 88 -14.29 7.13 17.32
N ARG A 89 -14.22 7.89 16.22
CA ARG A 89 -15.37 8.58 15.63
C ARG A 89 -16.22 7.69 14.71
N GLY A 90 -15.98 6.37 14.68
CA GLY A 90 -16.73 5.43 13.85
C GLY A 90 -16.43 5.50 12.34
N ARG A 91 -15.33 6.16 11.92
CA ARG A 91 -14.94 6.31 10.51
C ARG A 91 -14.07 5.15 9.99
N ALA A 92 -14.23 3.94 10.53
CA ALA A 92 -13.52 2.78 10.03
C ALA A 92 -13.81 2.54 8.54
N GLY A 93 -12.78 2.23 7.75
CA GLY A 93 -12.90 2.03 6.29
C GLY A 93 -12.92 3.31 5.46
N ALA A 94 -12.99 4.51 6.06
CA ALA A 94 -12.88 5.78 5.34
C ALA A 94 -11.49 5.93 4.69
N PRO A 95 -11.36 6.70 3.59
CA PRO A 95 -10.06 7.00 2.99
C PRO A 95 -9.09 7.61 4.00
N CYS A 96 -7.84 7.14 4.02
CA CYS A 96 -6.78 7.66 4.87
C CYS A 96 -5.71 8.34 4.01
N ALA A 97 -5.36 9.59 4.34
CA ALA A 97 -4.33 10.34 3.63
C ALA A 97 -2.89 9.93 4.01
N CYS A 98 -2.69 8.90 4.85
CA CYS A 98 -1.36 8.56 5.38
C CYS A 98 -0.42 7.97 4.31
N PHE A 99 -0.88 7.00 3.50
CA PHE A 99 -0.05 6.24 2.55
C PHE A 99 -0.67 6.13 1.14
N GLY A 100 -1.34 7.20 0.69
CA GLY A 100 -1.95 7.25 -0.65
C GLY A 100 -3.40 6.76 -0.70
N PRO A 101 -4.00 6.72 -1.90
CA PRO A 101 -5.45 6.66 -2.12
C PRO A 101 -6.11 5.35 -1.69
N ARG A 102 -5.38 4.25 -1.72
CA ARG A 102 -5.90 2.93 -1.34
C ARG A 102 -5.85 2.66 0.16
N SER A 103 -5.20 3.54 0.94
CA SER A 103 -5.13 3.36 2.39
C SER A 103 -6.46 3.74 3.04
N ARG A 104 -6.91 2.88 3.97
CA ARG A 104 -8.15 3.06 4.70
C ARG A 104 -7.88 3.17 6.20
N VAL A 105 -8.75 3.92 6.89
CA VAL A 105 -8.74 4.00 8.35
C VAL A 105 -8.98 2.61 8.93
N SER A 106 -7.94 2.02 9.54
CA SER A 106 -7.98 0.66 10.07
C SER A 106 -7.02 0.51 11.25
N ARG A 107 -7.26 -0.49 12.11
CA ARG A 107 -6.34 -0.85 13.20
C ARG A 107 -4.94 -1.22 12.69
N LEU A 108 -4.88 -1.91 11.54
CA LEU A 108 -3.60 -2.25 10.89
C LEU A 108 -2.82 -0.99 10.46
N GLY A 109 -3.54 0.06 9.99
CA GLY A 109 -2.95 1.36 9.68
C GLY A 109 -2.31 2.02 10.91
N VAL A 110 -2.94 1.92 12.08
CA VAL A 110 -2.37 2.41 13.35
C VAL A 110 -1.10 1.64 13.71
N VAL A 111 -1.14 0.30 13.70
CA VAL A 111 0.01 -0.55 14.02
C VAL A 111 1.18 -0.25 13.08
N ARG A 112 0.93 -0.14 11.79
CA ARG A 112 1.96 0.21 10.79
C ARG A 112 2.60 1.56 11.08
N ASN A 113 1.81 2.59 11.35
CA ASN A 113 2.34 3.92 11.63
C ASN A 113 3.13 3.95 12.94
N LEU A 114 2.70 3.23 13.98
CA LEU A 114 3.46 3.09 15.23
C LEU A 114 4.76 2.32 15.03
N ALA A 115 4.75 1.25 14.23
CA ALA A 115 5.95 0.49 13.90
C ALA A 115 6.98 1.36 13.13
N LEU A 116 6.51 2.18 12.18
CA LEU A 116 7.35 3.13 11.47
C LEU A 116 7.86 4.24 12.40
N ALA A 117 7.04 4.77 13.29
CA ALA A 117 7.47 5.74 14.29
C ALA A 117 8.59 5.18 15.17
N ALA A 118 8.44 3.95 15.66
CA ALA A 118 9.47 3.26 16.43
C ALA A 118 10.74 3.03 15.60
N ALA A 119 10.62 2.59 14.35
CA ALA A 119 11.76 2.38 13.46
C ALA A 119 12.56 3.68 13.25
N PHE A 120 11.87 4.79 12.94
CA PHE A 120 12.54 6.10 12.81
C PHE A 120 13.19 6.57 14.10
N ALA A 121 12.55 6.37 15.26
CA ALA A 121 13.09 6.77 16.55
C ALA A 121 14.34 5.96 16.97
N LEU A 122 14.43 4.69 16.52
CA LEU A 122 15.53 3.79 16.85
C LEU A 122 16.74 3.94 15.92
N VAL A 123 16.55 4.44 14.69
CA VAL A 123 17.65 4.56 13.70
C VAL A 123 18.86 5.32 14.23
N PRO A 124 18.75 6.46 14.95
CA PRO A 124 19.92 7.15 15.49
C PRO A 124 20.71 6.33 16.52
N SER A 125 20.09 5.34 17.14
CA SER A 125 20.73 4.47 18.13
C SER A 125 21.46 3.27 17.52
N VAL A 126 21.31 3.02 16.22
CA VAL A 126 21.88 1.85 15.54
C VAL A 126 23.40 1.94 15.38
N ASP A 127 23.95 3.14 15.31
CA ASP A 127 25.40 3.35 15.20
C ASP A 127 26.19 2.80 16.39
N SER A 128 25.57 2.74 17.57
CA SER A 128 26.18 2.16 18.77
C SER A 128 26.17 0.63 18.80
N ILE A 129 25.48 -0.02 17.85
CA ILE A 129 25.35 -1.48 17.82
C ILE A 129 26.36 -2.06 16.84
N SER A 130 27.47 -2.60 17.34
CA SER A 130 28.39 -3.40 16.54
C SER A 130 27.78 -4.77 16.25
N ILE A 131 27.17 -4.92 15.09
CA ILE A 131 26.64 -6.19 14.62
C ILE A 131 27.77 -6.98 13.95
N GLY A 132 28.20 -8.09 14.54
CA GLY A 132 29.16 -9.01 13.93
C GLY A 132 28.61 -9.63 12.63
N VAL A 133 29.50 -10.24 11.84
CA VAL A 133 29.16 -10.89 10.54
C VAL A 133 27.98 -11.86 10.68
N GLN A 134 27.90 -12.57 11.79
CA GLN A 134 26.82 -13.53 12.06
C GLN A 134 25.46 -12.83 12.23
N GLY A 135 25.42 -11.66 12.87
CA GLY A 135 24.19 -10.86 12.99
C GLY A 135 23.72 -10.35 11.63
N TRP A 136 24.64 -9.94 10.76
CA TRP A 136 24.33 -9.55 9.38
C TRP A 136 23.73 -10.69 8.56
N MET A 137 24.24 -11.93 8.73
CA MET A 137 23.67 -13.11 8.09
C MET A 137 22.21 -13.34 8.51
N TRP A 138 21.91 -13.25 9.81
CA TRP A 138 20.54 -13.44 10.31
C TRP A 138 19.59 -12.35 9.83
N ILE A 139 20.01 -11.10 9.78
CA ILE A 139 19.23 -10.00 9.23
C ILE A 139 18.95 -10.23 7.73
N GLY A 140 19.98 -10.61 6.96
CA GLY A 140 19.85 -10.90 5.53
C GLY A 140 18.87 -12.05 5.26
N ILE A 141 18.96 -13.14 6.03
CA ILE A 141 18.03 -14.27 5.94
C ILE A 141 16.60 -13.81 6.29
N GLY A 142 16.43 -13.05 7.36
CA GLY A 142 15.12 -12.52 7.77
C GLY A 142 14.47 -11.65 6.70
N VAL A 143 15.23 -10.74 6.09
CA VAL A 143 14.76 -9.88 4.98
C VAL A 143 14.41 -10.72 3.75
N ALA A 144 15.25 -11.71 3.39
CA ALA A 144 14.99 -12.59 2.27
C ALA A 144 13.72 -13.42 2.48
N LEU A 145 13.52 -13.99 3.67
CA LEU A 145 12.29 -14.73 4.01
C LEU A 145 11.06 -13.84 3.98
N ALA A 146 11.14 -12.62 4.49
CA ALA A 146 10.04 -11.65 4.43
C ALA A 146 9.70 -11.26 2.98
N ALA A 147 10.72 -11.05 2.14
CA ALA A 147 10.53 -10.78 0.71
C ALA A 147 9.89 -11.97 -0.01
N CYS A 148 10.36 -13.20 0.25
CA CYS A 148 9.75 -14.41 -0.30
C CYS A 148 8.29 -14.58 0.13
N ALA A 149 7.96 -14.33 1.40
CA ALA A 149 6.59 -14.38 1.88
C ALA A 149 5.70 -13.33 1.19
N ALA A 150 6.20 -12.10 1.05
CA ALA A 150 5.48 -11.02 0.36
C ALA A 150 5.23 -11.36 -1.12
N LEU A 151 6.25 -11.89 -1.83
CA LEU A 151 6.12 -12.33 -3.21
C LEU A 151 5.13 -13.49 -3.34
N THR A 152 5.17 -14.46 -2.44
CA THR A 152 4.22 -15.58 -2.42
C THR A 152 2.78 -15.09 -2.27
N ILE A 153 2.53 -14.16 -1.35
CA ILE A 153 1.21 -13.55 -1.15
C ILE A 153 0.77 -12.80 -2.43
N ALA A 154 1.67 -12.06 -3.07
CA ALA A 154 1.38 -11.33 -4.28
C ALA A 154 1.04 -12.28 -5.45
N VAL A 155 1.82 -13.36 -5.62
CA VAL A 155 1.58 -14.37 -6.66
C VAL A 155 0.26 -15.10 -6.43
N LEU A 156 -0.05 -15.49 -5.19
CA LEU A 156 -1.33 -16.11 -4.85
C LEU A 156 -2.51 -15.16 -5.09
N GLY A 157 -2.34 -13.86 -4.79
CA GLY A 157 -3.33 -12.83 -5.09
C GLY A 157 -3.61 -12.72 -6.59
N LEU A 158 -2.55 -12.61 -7.40
CA LEU A 158 -2.66 -12.57 -8.86
C LEU A 158 -3.26 -13.86 -9.44
N ALA A 159 -2.84 -15.03 -8.95
CA ALA A 159 -3.38 -16.32 -9.40
C ALA A 159 -4.89 -16.42 -9.12
N ARG A 160 -5.35 -15.91 -7.97
CA ARG A 160 -6.78 -15.84 -7.62
C ARG A 160 -7.54 -14.92 -8.57
N GLU A 161 -7.00 -13.73 -8.88
CA GLU A 161 -7.67 -12.80 -9.82
C GLU A 161 -7.74 -13.39 -11.24
N VAL A 162 -6.65 -13.99 -11.72
CA VAL A 162 -6.65 -14.68 -13.03
C VAL A 162 -7.61 -15.86 -13.04
N GLY A 163 -7.70 -16.62 -11.94
CA GLY A 163 -8.67 -17.70 -11.80
C GLY A 163 -10.13 -17.22 -11.88
N MET A 164 -10.44 -16.12 -11.20
CA MET A 164 -11.78 -15.50 -11.26
C MET A 164 -12.11 -14.99 -12.66
N LEU A 165 -11.15 -14.34 -13.34
CA LEU A 165 -11.33 -13.90 -14.73
C LEU A 165 -11.57 -15.07 -15.68
N ARG A 166 -10.83 -16.17 -15.55
CA ARG A 166 -11.04 -17.38 -16.36
C ARG A 166 -12.42 -18.02 -16.15
N LEU A 167 -12.93 -18.00 -14.93
CA LEU A 167 -14.30 -18.47 -14.66
C LEU A 167 -15.37 -17.57 -15.28
N GLN A 168 -15.13 -16.25 -15.32
CA GLN A 168 -16.06 -15.32 -15.97
C GLN A 168 -16.03 -15.44 -17.50
N PHE A 169 -14.87 -15.67 -18.12
CA PHE A 169 -14.75 -15.86 -19.56
C PHE A 169 -15.05 -17.30 -20.02
N GLY A 170 -14.82 -18.30 -19.16
CA GLY A 170 -15.05 -19.71 -19.48
C GLY A 170 -16.54 -20.07 -19.66
N THR A 171 -17.46 -19.32 -19.04
CA THR A 171 -18.91 -19.48 -19.23
C THR A 171 -19.46 -18.75 -20.46
N GLN A 172 -18.66 -17.86 -21.09
CA GLN A 172 -19.04 -17.18 -22.33
C GLN A 172 -18.43 -17.82 -23.60
N GLY A 173 -17.62 -18.87 -23.44
CA GLY A 173 -16.93 -19.54 -24.55
C GLY A 173 -17.79 -20.52 -25.37
N ALA A 174 -19.02 -20.81 -24.95
CA ALA A 174 -20.04 -21.42 -25.79
C ALA A 174 -21.00 -20.29 -26.19
N LEU A 175 -20.72 -19.62 -27.28
CA LEU A 175 -21.72 -18.86 -28.01
C LEU A 175 -22.72 -19.90 -28.52
N GLU A 176 -23.71 -20.24 -27.68
CA GLU A 176 -24.96 -20.74 -28.18
C GLU A 176 -25.62 -19.59 -28.97
N ILE A 177 -25.33 -19.53 -30.25
CA ILE A 177 -26.10 -18.71 -31.17
C ILE A 177 -27.48 -19.39 -31.19
N SER A 178 -28.42 -18.77 -30.49
CA SER A 178 -29.80 -19.26 -30.45
C SER A 178 -30.33 -19.37 -31.90
N GLY A 179 -30.50 -20.61 -32.40
CA GLY A 179 -31.04 -20.87 -33.72
C GLY A 179 -30.07 -21.50 -34.73
N GLU A 180 -28.79 -21.71 -34.45
CA GLU A 180 -27.81 -22.35 -35.35
C GLU A 180 -27.55 -23.84 -35.09
N GLY A 181 -28.20 -24.42 -34.12
CA GLY A 181 -28.13 -25.87 -33.86
C GLY A 181 -29.31 -26.65 -34.48
N PRO A 182 -29.14 -27.95 -34.78
CA PRO A 182 -30.26 -28.79 -35.15
C PRO A 182 -31.31 -28.80 -34.05
N GLU A 183 -32.58 -28.70 -34.40
CA GLU A 183 -33.68 -28.74 -33.44
C GLU A 183 -33.59 -29.98 -32.55
N ILE A 184 -33.86 -29.81 -31.25
CA ILE A 184 -33.85 -30.93 -30.27
C ILE A 184 -34.88 -31.97 -30.75
N GLY A 185 -34.37 -33.17 -31.14
CA GLY A 185 -35.16 -34.26 -31.67
C GLY A 185 -35.09 -34.46 -33.19
N SER A 186 -34.33 -33.63 -33.93
CA SER A 186 -34.03 -33.86 -35.34
C SER A 186 -33.19 -35.12 -35.51
N ARG A 187 -33.54 -35.97 -36.48
CA ARG A 187 -32.81 -37.19 -36.81
C ARG A 187 -31.60 -36.84 -37.70
N PRO A 188 -30.47 -37.58 -37.61
CA PRO A 188 -29.28 -37.33 -38.45
C PRO A 188 -29.56 -37.31 -39.94
N GLU A 189 -30.56 -38.02 -40.39
CA GLU A 189 -30.99 -38.12 -41.79
C GLU A 189 -31.59 -36.79 -42.31
N ASP A 190 -32.25 -36.01 -41.45
CA ASP A 190 -32.84 -34.72 -41.81
C ASP A 190 -31.75 -33.61 -42.02
N LEU A 191 -30.56 -33.80 -41.48
CA LEU A 191 -29.42 -32.90 -41.63
C LEU A 191 -28.69 -33.10 -42.96
N ALA A 192 -28.66 -34.33 -43.48
CA ALA A 192 -28.00 -34.66 -44.76
C ALA A 192 -28.73 -34.09 -45.99
N GLN A 193 -29.99 -33.70 -45.85
CA GLN A 193 -30.75 -33.08 -46.95
C GLN A 193 -30.63 -31.57 -47.07
N ARG A 194 -29.95 -30.92 -46.10
CA ARG A 194 -29.75 -29.45 -46.07
C ARG A 194 -28.34 -28.98 -46.47
N LEU A 195 -27.44 -29.91 -46.78
CA LEU A 195 -26.10 -29.69 -47.34
C LEU A 195 -26.13 -29.95 -48.86
#